data_713c9e233977f71f39238978a67701c3
#
_entry.id   713c9e233977f71f39238978a67701c3
#
_cell.length_a   1.000
_cell.length_b   1.000
_cell.length_c   1.000
_cell.angle_alpha   90.00
_cell.angle_beta   90.00
_cell.angle_gamma   90.00
#
_symmetry.space_group_name_H-M   'P 1'
#
loop_
_entity.id
_entity.type
_entity.pdbx_description
1 polymer ?
#
loop_
_entity_poly.entity_id
_entity_poly.type
_entity_poly.pdbx_seq_one_letter_code
_entity_poly.pdbx_strand_id
1 'polypeptide(L)'
;MKTKKLTLLALLSAIALTIFMLEAQIPSPVPIPGVKLGLANIVTVFTVFVLGPKEGAAVLAVRIFLGAVFAGNFSTILYSAAGGACAIGVTIALRKILTKKQLWVAGCLGAVAHSVGQMAMAIALTGTVSLAVYLPVMIVISILTGLFTGLCAQFLVNREKLWKIISK
;
A
#
# COMPACT_ATOMS: atom_id res chain seq x y z
N MET A 1 20.13 -6.98 17.72
CA MET A 1 19.64 -6.85 16.34
C MET A 1 18.16 -7.17 16.18
N LYS A 2 17.62 -8.27 16.73
CA LYS A 2 16.18 -8.63 16.59
C LYS A 2 15.21 -7.56 17.13
N THR A 3 15.50 -7.00 18.31
CA THR A 3 14.65 -6.00 18.99
C THR A 3 14.54 -4.70 18.19
N LYS A 4 15.67 -4.14 17.72
CA LYS A 4 15.67 -2.92 16.89
C LYS A 4 14.82 -3.07 15.62
N LYS A 5 14.94 -4.22 14.95
CA LYS A 5 14.16 -4.52 13.76
C LYS A 5 12.66 -4.60 14.06
N LEU A 6 12.31 -5.24 15.18
CA LEU A 6 10.92 -5.35 15.61
C LEU A 6 10.32 -3.97 15.93
N THR A 7 11.05 -3.14 16.67
CA THR A 7 10.63 -1.75 16.97
C THR A 7 10.42 -0.94 15.69
N LEU A 8 11.30 -1.08 14.70
CA LEU A 8 11.16 -0.39 13.42
C LEU A 8 9.92 -0.87 12.65
N LEU A 9 9.66 -2.17 12.61
CA LEU A 9 8.46 -2.72 11.96
C LEU A 9 7.18 -2.26 12.67
N ALA A 10 7.18 -2.21 14.01
CA ALA A 10 6.06 -1.68 14.79
C ALA A 10 5.80 -0.21 14.47
N LEU A 11 6.86 0.62 14.40
CA LEU A 11 6.75 2.03 14.04
C LEU A 11 6.22 2.21 12.61
N LEU A 12 6.74 1.46 11.64
CA LEU A 12 6.26 1.51 10.26
C LEU A 12 4.81 1.06 10.14
N SER A 13 4.41 0.03 10.90
CA SER A 13 3.01 -0.42 10.96
C SER A 13 2.09 0.65 11.56
N ALA A 14 2.53 1.33 12.61
CA ALA A 14 1.77 2.44 13.20
C ALA A 14 1.61 3.60 12.22
N ILE A 15 2.68 4.00 11.52
CA ILE A 15 2.61 5.04 10.48
C ILE A 15 1.66 4.62 9.35
N ALA A 16 1.77 3.37 8.86
CA ALA A 16 0.90 2.86 7.81
C ALA A 16 -0.58 2.85 8.25
N LEU A 17 -0.85 2.48 9.51
CA LEU A 17 -2.19 2.51 10.08
C LEU A 17 -2.73 3.94 10.20
N THR A 18 -1.92 4.88 10.68
CA THR A 18 -2.30 6.29 10.78
C THR A 18 -2.67 6.85 9.40
N ILE A 19 -1.84 6.62 8.38
CA ILE A 19 -2.15 7.05 7.00
C ILE A 19 -3.45 6.41 6.51
N PHE A 20 -3.65 5.11 6.78
CA PHE A 20 -4.87 4.40 6.42
C PHE A 20 -6.11 4.99 7.09
N MET A 21 -6.03 5.37 8.36
CA MET A 21 -7.14 5.98 9.11
C MET A 21 -7.45 7.39 8.61
N LEU A 22 -6.42 8.18 8.26
CA LEU A 22 -6.61 9.49 7.63
C LEU A 22 -7.23 9.36 6.24
N GLU A 23 -6.75 8.41 5.45
CA GLU A 23 -7.32 8.09 4.13
C GLU A 23 -8.80 7.68 4.23
N ALA A 24 -9.18 6.98 5.30
CA ALA A 24 -10.56 6.56 5.52
C ALA A 24 -11.54 7.72 5.72
N GLN A 25 -11.04 8.92 6.05
CA GLN A 25 -11.85 10.13 6.18
C GLN A 25 -12.05 10.86 4.84
N ILE A 26 -11.28 10.50 3.81
CA ILE A 26 -11.41 11.07 2.47
C ILE A 26 -12.57 10.34 1.76
N PRO A 27 -13.53 11.07 1.16
CA PRO A 27 -14.58 10.45 0.37
C PRO A 27 -14.02 9.55 -0.72
N SER A 28 -14.57 8.35 -0.84
CA SER A 28 -14.14 7.43 -1.90
C SER A 28 -14.49 7.99 -3.28
N PRO A 29 -13.57 7.91 -4.27
CA PRO A 29 -13.83 8.34 -5.63
C PRO A 29 -14.85 7.45 -6.37
N VAL A 30 -15.18 6.31 -5.80
CA VAL A 30 -16.20 5.37 -6.30
C VAL A 30 -17.15 4.99 -5.19
N PRO A 31 -18.46 4.82 -5.48
CA PRO A 31 -19.47 4.53 -4.48
C PRO A 31 -19.45 3.04 -4.05
N ILE A 32 -18.28 2.51 -3.79
CA ILE A 32 -18.09 1.14 -3.32
C ILE A 32 -17.49 1.21 -1.92
N PRO A 33 -18.22 0.75 -0.89
CA PRO A 33 -17.71 0.74 0.48
C PRO A 33 -16.42 -0.08 0.60
N GLY A 34 -15.41 0.50 1.23
CA GLY A 34 -14.13 -0.19 1.48
C GLY A 34 -13.08 -0.04 0.38
N VAL A 35 -13.42 0.51 -0.78
CA VAL A 35 -12.45 0.87 -1.82
C VAL A 35 -11.76 2.18 -1.43
N LYS A 36 -10.42 2.19 -1.46
CA LYS A 36 -9.59 3.30 -1.02
C LYS A 36 -8.50 3.63 -2.04
N LEU A 37 -7.92 4.84 -1.92
CA LEU A 37 -6.88 5.35 -2.82
C LEU A 37 -5.55 4.61 -2.69
N GLY A 38 -5.29 3.99 -1.52
CA GLY A 38 -4.07 3.25 -1.25
C GLY A 38 -2.88 4.11 -0.83
N LEU A 39 -3.11 5.29 -0.23
CA LEU A 39 -2.02 6.16 0.25
C LEU A 39 -1.10 5.44 1.24
N ALA A 40 -1.63 4.55 2.07
CA ALA A 40 -0.84 3.76 3.02
C ALA A 40 0.17 2.81 2.34
N ASN A 41 0.07 2.58 1.02
CA ASN A 41 1.05 1.79 0.26
C ASN A 41 2.43 2.43 0.22
N ILE A 42 2.56 3.75 0.50
CA ILE A 42 3.87 4.42 0.63
C ILE A 42 4.78 3.66 1.60
N VAL A 43 4.24 3.25 2.76
CA VAL A 43 5.01 2.53 3.78
C VAL A 43 5.36 1.13 3.31
N THR A 44 4.46 0.47 2.59
CA THR A 44 4.71 -0.87 2.02
C THR A 44 5.83 -0.82 0.98
N VAL A 45 5.78 0.11 0.03
CA VAL A 45 6.83 0.31 -0.99
C VAL A 45 8.16 0.60 -0.31
N PHE A 46 8.19 1.57 0.62
CA PHE A 46 9.38 1.91 1.39
C PHE A 46 9.95 0.67 2.10
N THR A 47 9.13 -0.07 2.83
CA THR A 47 9.56 -1.22 3.63
C THR A 47 10.10 -2.34 2.74
N VAL A 48 9.44 -2.64 1.62
CA VAL A 48 9.90 -3.66 0.66
C VAL A 48 11.28 -3.30 0.10
N PHE A 49 11.51 -2.05 -0.28
CA PHE A 49 12.79 -1.63 -0.87
C PHE A 49 13.92 -1.51 0.16
N VAL A 50 13.62 -1.10 1.39
CA VAL A 50 14.61 -0.84 2.45
C VAL A 50 14.90 -2.09 3.27
N LEU A 51 13.88 -2.73 3.82
CA LEU A 51 14.02 -3.85 4.75
C LEU A 51 13.88 -5.21 4.07
N GLY A 52 12.99 -5.31 3.11
CA GLY A 52 12.80 -6.54 2.34
C GLY A 52 11.34 -6.94 2.15
N PRO A 53 11.09 -7.95 1.27
CA PRO A 53 9.75 -8.41 0.96
C PRO A 53 8.99 -8.98 2.16
N LYS A 54 9.66 -9.75 3.02
CA LYS A 54 9.05 -10.36 4.21
C LYS A 54 8.60 -9.30 5.21
N GLU A 55 9.41 -8.28 5.41
CA GLU A 55 9.14 -7.15 6.28
C GLU A 55 7.99 -6.29 5.73
N GLY A 56 7.98 -6.03 4.42
CA GLY A 56 6.89 -5.34 3.75
C GLY A 56 5.57 -6.08 3.87
N ALA A 57 5.59 -7.41 3.72
CA ALA A 57 4.40 -8.25 3.90
C ALA A 57 3.90 -8.23 5.35
N ALA A 58 4.80 -8.27 6.33
CA ALA A 58 4.44 -8.20 7.75
C ALA A 58 3.77 -6.86 8.09
N VAL A 59 4.35 -5.73 7.67
CA VAL A 59 3.77 -4.39 7.88
C VAL A 59 2.41 -4.28 7.20
N LEU A 60 2.27 -4.78 5.98
CA LEU A 60 1.01 -4.80 5.25
C LEU A 60 -0.07 -5.61 5.99
N ALA A 61 0.27 -6.82 6.44
CA ALA A 61 -0.67 -7.70 7.16
C ALA A 61 -1.16 -7.05 8.47
N VAL A 62 -0.24 -6.51 9.28
CA VAL A 62 -0.57 -5.81 10.54
C VAL A 62 -1.47 -4.61 10.26
N ARG A 63 -1.15 -3.79 9.24
CA ARG A 63 -1.98 -2.64 8.84
C ARG A 63 -3.39 -3.07 8.42
N ILE A 64 -3.53 -4.13 7.61
CA ILE A 64 -4.84 -4.59 7.15
C ILE A 64 -5.69 -5.06 8.32
N PHE A 65 -5.11 -5.88 9.19
CA PHE A 65 -5.82 -6.41 10.35
C PHE A 65 -6.25 -5.29 11.32
N LEU A 66 -5.31 -4.47 11.78
CA LEU A 66 -5.61 -3.37 12.70
C LEU A 66 -6.52 -2.31 12.05
N GLY A 67 -6.32 -2.02 10.76
CA GLY A 67 -7.16 -1.08 10.03
C GLY A 67 -8.63 -1.51 9.99
N ALA A 68 -8.91 -2.79 9.85
CA ALA A 68 -10.28 -3.31 9.90
C ALA A 68 -10.87 -3.26 11.30
N VAL A 69 -10.09 -3.58 12.32
CA VAL A 69 -10.51 -3.47 13.74
C VAL A 69 -10.90 -2.04 14.08
N PHE A 70 -10.04 -1.07 13.74
CA PHE A 70 -10.30 0.35 14.02
C PHE A 70 -11.41 0.96 13.16
N ALA A 71 -11.58 0.49 11.91
CA ALA A 71 -12.66 0.94 11.04
C ALA A 71 -14.02 0.33 11.40
N GLY A 72 -14.08 -0.67 12.29
CA GLY A 72 -15.32 -1.38 12.67
C GLY A 72 -15.99 -2.11 11.50
N ASN A 73 -15.28 -2.36 10.41
CA ASN A 73 -15.83 -2.97 9.21
C ASN A 73 -14.92 -4.07 8.66
N PHE A 74 -15.27 -5.30 8.94
CA PHE A 74 -14.49 -6.47 8.52
C PHE A 74 -14.52 -6.72 7.01
N SER A 75 -15.51 -6.23 6.27
CA SER A 75 -15.53 -6.33 4.80
C SER A 75 -14.34 -5.61 4.18
N THR A 76 -13.82 -4.57 4.82
CA THR A 76 -12.64 -3.85 4.36
C THR A 76 -11.38 -4.71 4.34
N ILE A 77 -11.32 -5.79 5.14
CA ILE A 77 -10.18 -6.73 5.13
C ILE A 77 -10.04 -7.36 3.75
N LEU A 78 -11.13 -7.84 3.17
CA LEU A 78 -11.11 -8.57 1.90
C LEU A 78 -10.64 -7.65 0.75
N TYR A 79 -11.19 -6.43 0.69
CA TYR A 79 -10.76 -5.44 -0.30
C TYR A 79 -9.29 -5.04 -0.11
N SER A 80 -8.90 -4.74 1.14
CA SER A 80 -7.53 -4.34 1.45
C SER A 80 -6.53 -5.47 1.27
N ALA A 81 -6.92 -6.72 1.56
CA ALA A 81 -6.06 -7.89 1.39
C ALA A 81 -5.83 -8.18 -0.10
N ALA A 82 -6.89 -8.20 -0.91
CA ALA A 82 -6.76 -8.42 -2.35
C ALA A 82 -5.94 -7.31 -3.03
N GLY A 83 -6.28 -6.06 -2.78
CA GLY A 83 -5.52 -4.92 -3.29
C GLY A 83 -4.07 -4.91 -2.80
N GLY A 84 -3.87 -5.14 -1.50
CA GLY A 84 -2.54 -5.20 -0.88
C GLY A 84 -1.68 -6.34 -1.41
N ALA A 85 -2.25 -7.52 -1.63
CA ALA A 85 -1.55 -8.68 -2.21
C ALA A 85 -1.07 -8.39 -3.65
N CYS A 86 -1.93 -7.80 -4.47
CA CYS A 86 -1.57 -7.38 -5.83
C CYS A 86 -0.47 -6.31 -5.79
N ALA A 87 -0.63 -5.28 -4.97
CA ALA A 87 0.33 -4.19 -4.84
C ALA A 87 1.71 -4.67 -4.38
N ILE A 88 1.76 -5.50 -3.33
CA ILE A 88 3.04 -6.00 -2.82
C ILE A 88 3.69 -6.98 -3.79
N GLY A 89 2.90 -7.80 -4.49
CA GLY A 89 3.40 -8.71 -5.52
C GLY A 89 4.12 -7.95 -6.65
N VAL A 90 3.48 -6.90 -7.18
CA VAL A 90 4.09 -6.01 -8.19
C VAL A 90 5.31 -5.29 -7.62
N THR A 91 5.24 -4.77 -6.40
CA THR A 91 6.37 -4.07 -5.77
C THR A 91 7.58 -4.99 -5.56
N ILE A 92 7.37 -6.24 -5.18
CA ILE A 92 8.43 -7.25 -5.01
C ILE A 92 9.07 -7.60 -6.38
N ALA A 93 8.25 -7.77 -7.41
CA ALA A 93 8.73 -8.03 -8.76
C ALA A 93 9.60 -6.85 -9.26
N LEU A 94 9.10 -5.63 -9.10
CA LEU A 94 9.79 -4.41 -9.52
C LEU A 94 11.06 -4.13 -8.74
N ARG A 95 11.13 -4.54 -7.46
CA ARG A 95 12.35 -4.42 -6.66
C ARG A 95 13.56 -5.10 -7.29
N LYS A 96 13.35 -6.15 -8.09
CA LYS A 96 14.43 -6.88 -8.78
C LYS A 96 14.98 -6.13 -9.98
N ILE A 97 14.21 -5.20 -10.52
CA ILE A 97 14.49 -4.51 -11.79
C ILE A 97 14.81 -3.03 -11.54
N LEU A 98 14.08 -2.39 -10.63
CA LEU A 98 14.15 -0.95 -10.39
C LEU A 98 15.29 -0.60 -9.43
N THR A 99 15.92 0.54 -9.71
CA THR A 99 16.89 1.18 -8.83
C THR A 99 16.17 2.01 -7.75
N LYS A 100 16.91 2.40 -6.69
CA LYS A 100 16.39 3.28 -5.63
C LYS A 100 15.93 4.65 -6.13
N LYS A 101 16.37 5.06 -7.32
CA LYS A 101 15.96 6.32 -7.96
C LYS A 101 14.66 6.21 -8.78
N GLN A 102 14.08 5.03 -8.85
CA GLN A 102 12.88 4.73 -9.66
C GLN A 102 11.72 4.19 -8.80
N LEU A 103 11.70 4.49 -7.49
CA LEU A 103 10.63 4.04 -6.62
C LEU A 103 9.28 4.63 -6.99
N TRP A 104 9.26 5.79 -7.65
CA TRP A 104 8.02 6.38 -8.16
C TRP A 104 7.31 5.45 -9.15
N VAL A 105 8.05 4.69 -9.96
CA VAL A 105 7.47 3.66 -10.85
C VAL A 105 6.81 2.54 -10.04
N ALA A 106 7.50 2.06 -8.99
CA ALA A 106 6.95 1.04 -8.11
C ALA A 106 5.70 1.55 -7.37
N GLY A 107 5.67 2.84 -6.99
CA GLY A 107 4.50 3.50 -6.42
C GLY A 107 3.32 3.50 -7.37
N CYS A 108 3.51 3.96 -8.61
CA CYS A 108 2.47 4.01 -9.63
C CYS A 108 1.92 2.62 -9.95
N LEU A 109 2.79 1.68 -10.33
CA LEU A 109 2.35 0.35 -10.73
C LEU A 109 1.78 -0.45 -9.55
N GLY A 110 2.32 -0.27 -8.34
CA GLY A 110 1.79 -0.84 -7.12
C GLY A 110 0.39 -0.31 -6.79
N ALA A 111 0.14 1.00 -6.95
CA ALA A 111 -1.17 1.60 -6.72
C ALA A 111 -2.20 1.13 -7.76
N VAL A 112 -1.83 1.04 -9.04
CA VAL A 112 -2.71 0.49 -10.08
C VAL A 112 -3.06 -0.98 -9.77
N ALA A 113 -2.06 -1.80 -9.44
CA ALA A 113 -2.29 -3.19 -9.07
C ALA A 113 -3.18 -3.32 -7.82
N HIS A 114 -3.04 -2.40 -6.85
CA HIS A 114 -3.90 -2.33 -5.68
C HIS A 114 -5.37 -2.10 -6.08
N SER A 115 -5.63 -1.11 -6.92
CA SER A 115 -6.99 -0.78 -7.37
C SER A 115 -7.62 -1.91 -8.21
N VAL A 116 -6.82 -2.55 -9.06
CA VAL A 116 -7.29 -3.73 -9.81
C VAL A 116 -7.66 -4.87 -8.86
N GLY A 117 -6.81 -5.16 -7.86
CA GLY A 117 -7.10 -6.18 -6.85
C GLY A 117 -8.34 -5.88 -6.01
N GLN A 118 -8.54 -4.61 -5.62
CA GLN A 118 -9.75 -4.18 -4.92
C GLN A 118 -11.00 -4.34 -5.78
N MET A 119 -10.95 -3.93 -7.05
CA MET A 119 -12.07 -4.06 -7.98
C MET A 119 -12.43 -5.52 -8.24
N ALA A 120 -11.42 -6.38 -8.45
CA ALA A 120 -11.63 -7.81 -8.62
C ALA A 120 -12.35 -8.42 -7.40
N MET A 121 -11.92 -8.05 -6.20
CA MET A 121 -12.59 -8.48 -4.97
C MET A 121 -14.02 -7.92 -4.84
N ALA A 122 -14.23 -6.66 -5.23
CA ALA A 122 -15.57 -6.04 -5.23
C ALA A 122 -16.54 -6.80 -6.14
N ILE A 123 -16.11 -7.12 -7.36
CA ILE A 123 -16.91 -7.90 -8.32
C ILE A 123 -17.17 -9.31 -7.76
N ALA A 124 -16.15 -9.97 -7.19
CA ALA A 124 -16.30 -11.31 -6.64
C ALA A 124 -17.30 -11.37 -5.47
N LEU A 125 -17.30 -10.36 -4.59
CA LEU A 125 -18.18 -10.32 -3.44
C LEU A 125 -19.63 -9.90 -3.78
N THR A 126 -19.80 -9.01 -4.76
CA THR A 126 -21.11 -8.48 -5.12
C THR A 126 -21.78 -9.23 -6.27
N GLY A 127 -21.03 -10.04 -7.02
CA GLY A 127 -21.49 -10.68 -8.26
C GLY A 127 -21.77 -9.68 -9.40
N THR A 128 -21.40 -8.41 -9.26
CA THR A 128 -21.79 -7.31 -10.14
C THR A 128 -20.63 -6.89 -11.03
N VAL A 129 -20.55 -7.44 -12.25
CA VAL A 129 -19.47 -7.13 -13.21
C VAL A 129 -19.52 -5.67 -13.70
N SER A 130 -20.69 -5.02 -13.68
CA SER A 130 -20.85 -3.61 -14.08
C SER A 130 -20.03 -2.64 -13.23
N LEU A 131 -19.55 -3.04 -12.04
CA LEU A 131 -18.62 -2.25 -11.24
C LEU A 131 -17.30 -1.98 -11.97
N ALA A 132 -16.92 -2.82 -12.94
CA ALA A 132 -15.73 -2.60 -13.76
C ALA A 132 -15.73 -1.27 -14.53
N VAL A 133 -16.89 -0.64 -14.73
CA VAL A 133 -17.02 0.71 -15.35
C VAL A 133 -16.25 1.76 -14.53
N TYR A 134 -16.09 1.59 -13.22
CA TYR A 134 -15.33 2.51 -12.39
C TYR A 134 -13.79 2.29 -12.46
N LEU A 135 -13.34 1.17 -13.03
CA LEU A 135 -11.92 0.81 -13.06
C LEU A 135 -11.05 1.85 -13.79
N PRO A 136 -11.43 2.42 -14.95
CA PRO A 136 -10.63 3.45 -15.62
C PRO A 136 -10.40 4.68 -14.73
N VAL A 137 -11.42 5.14 -14.03
CA VAL A 137 -11.31 6.28 -13.10
C VAL A 137 -10.38 5.93 -11.94
N MET A 138 -10.52 4.74 -11.37
CA MET A 138 -9.64 4.26 -10.30
C MET A 138 -8.19 4.17 -10.76
N ILE A 139 -7.92 3.72 -11.98
CA ILE A 139 -6.55 3.65 -12.53
C ILE A 139 -5.94 5.04 -12.64
N VAL A 140 -6.66 6.02 -13.19
CA VAL A 140 -6.16 7.40 -13.30
C VAL A 140 -5.80 7.97 -11.93
N ILE A 141 -6.71 7.84 -10.96
CA ILE A 141 -6.48 8.30 -9.59
C ILE A 141 -5.29 7.54 -8.96
N SER A 142 -5.20 6.23 -9.20
CA SER A 142 -4.09 5.41 -8.67
C SER A 142 -2.74 5.80 -9.25
N ILE A 143 -2.66 6.20 -10.51
CA ILE A 143 -1.43 6.72 -11.10
C ILE A 143 -1.00 8.00 -10.38
N LEU A 144 -1.92 8.92 -10.12
CA LEU A 144 -1.62 10.17 -9.43
C LEU A 144 -1.20 9.93 -7.97
N THR A 145 -1.97 9.15 -7.23
CA THR A 145 -1.66 8.81 -5.83
C THR A 145 -0.40 7.95 -5.72
N GLY A 146 -0.20 7.02 -6.66
CA GLY A 146 0.98 6.18 -6.74
C GLY A 146 2.24 6.95 -7.09
N LEU A 147 2.16 7.95 -7.97
CA LEU A 147 3.25 8.87 -8.27
C LEU A 147 3.65 9.66 -7.01
N PHE A 148 2.67 10.24 -6.33
CA PHE A 148 2.89 10.97 -5.10
C PHE A 148 3.55 10.09 -4.01
N THR A 149 2.96 8.94 -3.72
CA THR A 149 3.46 8.02 -2.69
C THR A 149 4.83 7.44 -3.05
N GLY A 150 5.04 7.14 -4.33
CA GLY A 150 6.32 6.64 -4.84
C GLY A 150 7.44 7.69 -4.78
N LEU A 151 7.16 8.95 -5.11
CA LEU A 151 8.11 10.06 -4.96
C LEU A 151 8.44 10.31 -3.49
N CYS A 152 7.46 10.30 -2.60
CA CYS A 152 7.69 10.41 -1.16
C CYS A 152 8.57 9.27 -0.64
N ALA A 153 8.28 8.03 -1.03
CA ALA A 153 9.10 6.87 -0.66
C ALA A 153 10.54 7.01 -1.20
N GLN A 154 10.69 7.45 -2.44
CA GLN A 154 12.00 7.68 -3.07
C GLN A 154 12.80 8.76 -2.34
N PHE A 155 12.16 9.87 -1.98
CA PHE A 155 12.79 10.94 -1.22
C PHE A 155 13.32 10.43 0.14
N LEU A 156 12.52 9.62 0.85
CA LEU A 156 12.92 9.03 2.12
C LEU A 156 14.10 8.05 1.94
N VAL A 157 14.03 7.18 0.92
CA VAL A 157 15.10 6.18 0.65
C VAL A 157 16.41 6.83 0.25
N ASN A 158 16.37 7.96 -0.45
CA ASN A 158 17.57 8.67 -0.89
C ASN A 158 18.28 9.47 0.23
N ARG A 159 17.68 9.56 1.44
CA ARG A 159 18.33 10.20 2.60
C ARG A 159 19.34 9.28 3.26
N GLU A 160 20.63 9.48 3.01
CA GLU A 160 21.74 8.69 3.56
C GLU A 160 21.73 8.57 5.09
N LYS A 161 21.30 9.64 5.79
CA LYS A 161 21.21 9.64 7.26
C LYS A 161 20.23 8.58 7.77
N LEU A 162 19.09 8.39 7.11
CA LEU A 162 18.12 7.35 7.46
C LEU A 162 18.71 5.95 7.26
N TRP A 163 19.49 5.74 6.19
CA TRP A 163 20.19 4.48 5.94
C TRP A 163 21.16 4.11 7.08
N LYS A 164 21.94 5.06 7.56
CA LYS A 164 22.89 4.82 8.67
C LYS A 164 22.19 4.45 9.99
N ILE A 165 20.96 4.91 10.20
CA ILE A 165 20.16 4.58 11.39
C ILE A 165 19.55 3.17 11.28
N ILE A 166 19.08 2.81 10.09
CA ILE A 166 18.35 1.56 9.84
C ILE A 166 19.30 0.37 9.65
N SER A 167 20.50 0.61 9.11
CA SER A 167 21.50 -0.44 8.80
C SER A 167 22.41 -0.81 9.98
N LYS A 168 22.45 0.00 11.05
CA LYS A 168 23.13 -0.29 12.32
C LYS A 168 22.17 -0.99 13.30
#